data_51a4ef01a760e2cf28cf08ec91c775a2
#
_entry.id   51a4ef01a760e2cf28cf08ec91c775a2
#
_cell.length_a   1.000
_cell.length_b   1.000
_cell.length_c   1.000
_cell.angle_alpha   90.00
_cell.angle_beta   90.00
_cell.angle_gamma   90.00
#
_symmetry.space_group_name_H-M   'P 1'
#
loop_
_entity.id
_entity.type
_entity.pdbx_description
1 polymer ?
#
loop_
_entity_poly.entity_id
_entity_poly.type
_entity_poly.pdbx_seq_one_letter_code
_entity_poly.pdbx_strand_id
1 'polypeptide(L)'
;MGKATEDLNPHMQETVESVYRMIEEITGVSKARLIMKCSRRTTVDARKILVNLLRNYTKITLYAMARELDKDHGTMMHYEKLHSTHMHEAEYRRMYSAVAGMYANSTTAIVHDTIETQCIELEELKTEFNALQLKMSELAVNIKKQASLLPKSY
;
A
#
# COMPACT_ATOMS: atom_id res chain seq x y z
N MET A 1 26.72 -18.46 -2.80
CA MET A 1 25.28 -18.32 -2.50
C MET A 1 24.95 -16.83 -2.58
N GLY A 2 24.28 -16.41 -3.63
CA GLY A 2 23.88 -15.03 -3.82
C GLY A 2 22.88 -14.62 -2.73
N LYS A 3 23.25 -13.62 -1.91
CA LYS A 3 22.30 -12.92 -1.08
C LYS A 3 21.31 -12.23 -2.03
N ALA A 4 20.09 -12.75 -2.11
CA ALA A 4 19.02 -12.03 -2.75
C ALA A 4 18.93 -10.67 -2.03
N THR A 5 19.30 -9.61 -2.72
CA THR A 5 19.05 -8.25 -2.31
C THR A 5 17.54 -8.06 -2.43
N GLU A 6 16.81 -8.31 -1.36
CA GLU A 6 15.42 -7.85 -1.23
C GLU A 6 15.45 -6.33 -1.11
N ASP A 7 15.68 -5.68 -2.23
CA ASP A 7 15.43 -4.25 -2.34
C ASP A 7 13.90 -4.04 -2.24
N LEU A 8 13.51 -3.04 -1.46
CA LEU A 8 12.11 -2.65 -1.36
C LEU A 8 11.58 -2.38 -2.77
N ASN A 9 10.48 -3.00 -3.14
CA ASN A 9 9.83 -2.67 -4.39
C ASN A 9 9.32 -1.21 -4.34
N PRO A 10 9.07 -0.55 -5.50
CA PRO A 10 8.67 0.86 -5.54
C PRO A 10 7.47 1.18 -4.66
N HIS A 11 6.48 0.31 -4.59
CA HIS A 11 5.30 0.49 -3.74
C HIS A 11 5.63 0.45 -2.25
N MET A 12 6.53 -0.45 -1.84
CA MET A 12 6.99 -0.50 -0.45
C MET A 12 7.82 0.72 -0.07
N GLN A 13 8.63 1.25 -1.00
CA GLN A 13 9.38 2.50 -0.81
C GLN A 13 8.44 3.68 -0.58
N GLU A 14 7.39 3.80 -1.38
CA GLU A 14 6.39 4.86 -1.23
C GLU A 14 5.67 4.76 0.13
N THR A 15 5.32 3.55 0.55
CA THR A 15 4.74 3.29 1.87
C THR A 15 5.67 3.73 3.00
N VAL A 16 6.95 3.37 2.92
CA VAL A 16 7.96 3.75 3.92
C VAL A 16 8.13 5.27 3.97
N GLU A 17 8.21 5.94 2.83
CA GLU A 17 8.30 7.40 2.76
C GLU A 17 7.06 8.09 3.35
N SER A 18 5.87 7.54 3.12
CA SER A 18 4.64 8.04 3.73
C SER A 18 4.69 7.94 5.25
N VAL A 19 5.14 6.81 5.78
CA VAL A 19 5.28 6.61 7.23
C VAL A 19 6.35 7.53 7.84
N TYR A 20 7.46 7.80 7.14
CA TYR A 20 8.44 8.78 7.58
C TYR A 20 7.82 10.17 7.77
N ARG A 21 6.99 10.64 6.82
CA ARG A 21 6.30 11.94 6.93
C ARG A 21 5.34 11.98 8.12
N MET A 22 4.57 10.92 8.34
CA MET A 22 3.66 10.82 9.47
C MET A 22 4.40 10.86 10.82
N ILE A 23 5.54 10.17 10.91
CA ILE A 23 6.38 10.18 12.11
C ILE A 23 6.97 11.59 12.35
N GLU A 24 7.46 12.24 11.31
CA GLU A 24 7.99 13.61 11.41
C GLU A 24 6.92 14.58 11.89
N GLU A 25 5.70 14.47 11.37
CA GLU A 25 4.57 15.31 11.77
C GLU A 25 4.20 15.14 13.26
N ILE A 26 4.18 13.90 13.75
CA ILE A 26 3.76 13.59 15.12
C ILE A 26 4.89 13.78 16.14
N THR A 27 6.12 13.41 15.79
CA THR A 27 7.26 13.38 16.74
C THR A 27 8.25 14.52 16.56
N GLY A 28 8.18 15.24 15.43
CA GLY A 28 9.18 16.24 15.05
C GLY A 28 10.54 15.66 14.68
N VAL A 29 10.65 14.34 14.47
CA VAL A 29 11.90 13.66 14.14
C VAL A 29 11.96 13.39 12.64
N SER A 30 12.84 14.11 11.93
CA SER A 30 13.01 13.97 10.50
C SER A 30 13.63 12.61 10.10
N LYS A 31 13.40 12.18 8.86
CA LYS A 31 13.99 10.97 8.26
C LYS A 31 15.52 10.95 8.46
N ALA A 32 16.21 12.05 8.19
CA ALA A 32 17.66 12.14 8.37
C ALA A 32 18.08 11.81 9.81
N ARG A 33 17.33 12.29 10.81
CA ARG A 33 17.57 11.99 12.23
C ARG A 33 17.32 10.53 12.59
N LEU A 34 16.34 9.89 11.95
CA LEU A 34 16.04 8.48 12.17
C LEU A 34 17.20 7.60 11.67
N ILE A 35 17.82 7.96 10.57
CA ILE A 35 18.97 7.23 9.98
C ILE A 35 20.27 7.49 10.78
N MET A 36 20.51 8.73 11.18
CA MET A 36 21.73 9.12 11.91
C MET A 36 21.95 8.30 13.18
N LYS A 37 23.22 8.21 13.63
CA LYS A 37 23.58 7.64 14.93
C LYS A 37 23.17 8.63 16.03
N CYS A 38 22.00 8.44 16.62
CA CYS A 38 21.44 9.27 17.66
C CYS A 38 20.77 8.40 18.72
N SER A 39 21.10 8.62 20.00
CA SER A 39 20.56 7.89 21.16
C SER A 39 19.51 8.69 21.93
N ARG A 40 19.09 9.85 21.44
CA ARG A 40 18.04 10.63 22.11
C ARG A 40 16.75 9.83 22.19
N ARG A 41 16.10 9.85 23.35
CA ARG A 41 14.87 9.06 23.62
C ARG A 41 13.82 9.27 22.53
N THR A 42 13.51 10.51 22.18
CA THR A 42 12.52 10.82 21.13
C THR A 42 12.85 10.19 19.79
N THR A 43 14.15 10.21 19.38
CA THR A 43 14.59 9.59 18.13
C THR A 43 14.51 8.05 18.18
N VAL A 44 14.86 7.47 19.33
CA VAL A 44 14.79 6.02 19.54
C VAL A 44 13.33 5.56 19.53
N ASP A 45 12.44 6.29 20.20
CA ASP A 45 11.01 5.99 20.24
C ASP A 45 10.38 6.13 18.85
N ALA A 46 10.74 7.15 18.08
CA ALA A 46 10.31 7.31 16.69
C ALA A 46 10.75 6.14 15.79
N ARG A 47 11.98 5.63 15.97
CA ARG A 47 12.45 4.41 15.26
C ARG A 47 11.65 3.17 15.64
N LYS A 48 11.35 2.98 16.94
CA LYS A 48 10.51 1.88 17.41
C LYS A 48 9.11 1.95 16.81
N ILE A 49 8.52 3.15 16.75
CA ILE A 49 7.22 3.38 16.13
C ILE A 49 7.26 3.00 14.66
N LEU A 50 8.27 3.47 13.90
CA LEU A 50 8.46 3.13 12.50
C LEU A 50 8.52 1.62 12.27
N VAL A 51 9.43 0.95 12.99
CA VAL A 51 9.65 -0.49 12.81
C VAL A 51 8.38 -1.29 13.13
N ASN A 52 7.72 -0.98 14.24
CA ASN A 52 6.53 -1.72 14.65
C ASN A 52 5.30 -1.42 13.79
N LEU A 53 5.15 -0.18 13.32
CA LEU A 53 4.08 0.16 12.38
C LEU A 53 4.25 -0.60 11.07
N LEU A 54 5.44 -0.53 10.46
CA LEU A 54 5.71 -1.23 9.21
C LEU A 54 5.60 -2.74 9.36
N ARG A 55 6.02 -3.29 10.51
CA ARG A 55 5.91 -4.71 10.80
C ARG A 55 4.45 -5.18 10.92
N ASN A 56 3.61 -4.38 11.55
CA ASN A 56 2.20 -4.72 11.79
C ASN A 56 1.31 -4.54 10.57
N TYR A 57 1.58 -3.56 9.74
CA TYR A 57 0.70 -3.16 8.64
C TYR A 57 1.24 -3.47 7.25
N THR A 58 2.50 -3.91 7.14
CA THR A 58 3.13 -4.24 5.86
C THR A 58 3.82 -5.60 5.90
N LYS A 59 4.28 -6.07 4.75
CA LYS A 59 5.09 -7.29 4.63
C LYS A 59 6.60 -7.01 4.63
N ILE A 60 7.01 -5.79 5.00
CA ILE A 60 8.42 -5.40 5.01
C ILE A 60 9.15 -6.18 6.11
N THR A 61 10.27 -6.79 5.75
CA THR A 61 11.07 -7.59 6.68
C THR A 61 11.91 -6.70 7.60
N LEU A 62 12.25 -7.18 8.80
CA LEU A 62 13.16 -6.47 9.71
C LEU A 62 14.52 -6.22 9.07
N TYR A 63 14.95 -7.09 8.15
CA TYR A 63 16.19 -6.95 7.42
C TYR A 63 16.16 -5.75 6.46
N ALA A 64 15.06 -5.59 5.70
CA ALA A 64 14.86 -4.44 4.83
C ALA A 64 14.79 -3.13 5.62
N MET A 65 14.11 -3.12 6.78
CA MET A 65 14.06 -1.96 7.67
C MET A 65 15.44 -1.62 8.25
N ALA A 66 16.25 -2.62 8.58
CA ALA A 66 17.61 -2.41 9.08
C ALA A 66 18.47 -1.69 8.04
N ARG A 67 18.36 -2.08 6.78
CA ARG A 67 19.06 -1.40 5.67
C ARG A 67 18.57 0.03 5.49
N GLU A 68 17.25 0.24 5.50
CA GLU A 68 16.63 1.56 5.33
C GLU A 68 17.05 2.54 6.45
N LEU A 69 17.16 2.08 7.67
CA LEU A 69 17.57 2.89 8.83
C LEU A 69 19.09 2.95 9.06
N ASP A 70 19.88 2.26 8.24
CA ASP A 70 21.34 2.09 8.45
C ASP A 70 21.65 1.58 9.87
N LYS A 71 20.98 0.50 10.25
CA LYS A 71 21.15 -0.19 11.54
C LYS A 71 21.31 -1.68 11.32
N ASP A 72 21.83 -2.36 12.33
CA ASP A 72 21.91 -3.82 12.31
C ASP A 72 20.56 -4.47 12.59
N HIS A 73 20.40 -5.71 12.11
CA HIS A 73 19.17 -6.49 12.27
C HIS A 73 18.83 -6.74 13.75
N GLY A 74 19.84 -6.92 14.60
CA GLY A 74 19.63 -7.10 16.04
C GLY A 74 18.96 -5.89 16.69
N THR A 75 19.32 -4.67 16.23
CA THR A 75 18.67 -3.44 16.67
C THR A 75 17.17 -3.42 16.29
N MET A 76 16.82 -3.90 15.09
CA MET A 76 15.41 -3.98 14.67
C MET A 76 14.62 -4.96 15.53
N MET A 77 15.17 -6.14 15.78
CA MET A 77 14.57 -7.13 16.69
C MET A 77 14.39 -6.56 18.11
N HIS A 78 15.36 -5.80 18.59
CA HIS A 78 15.27 -5.14 19.89
C HIS A 78 14.12 -4.11 19.91
N TYR A 79 13.95 -3.31 18.85
CA TYR A 79 12.85 -2.35 18.76
C TYR A 79 11.49 -3.04 18.73
N GLU A 80 11.35 -4.15 18.00
CA GLU A 80 10.13 -4.96 17.99
C GLU A 80 9.81 -5.50 19.38
N LYS A 81 10.79 -6.10 20.05
CA LYS A 81 10.63 -6.68 21.40
C LYS A 81 10.22 -5.66 22.46
N LEU A 82 10.82 -4.48 22.44
CA LEU A 82 10.54 -3.42 23.42
C LEU A 82 9.19 -2.71 23.19
N HIS A 83 8.59 -2.86 22.05
CA HIS A 83 7.35 -2.17 21.72
C HIS A 83 6.23 -2.44 22.74
N SER A 84 5.99 -3.70 23.07
CA SER A 84 4.96 -4.10 24.03
C SER A 84 5.17 -3.45 25.40
N THR A 85 6.42 -3.38 25.87
CA THR A 85 6.76 -2.73 27.13
C THR A 85 6.52 -1.23 27.08
N HIS A 86 6.95 -0.57 25.99
CA HIS A 86 6.78 0.89 25.83
C HIS A 86 5.32 1.31 25.58
N MET A 87 4.46 0.41 25.12
CA MET A 87 3.02 0.69 25.02
C MET A 87 2.34 0.94 26.37
N HIS A 88 2.96 0.61 27.48
CA HIS A 88 2.50 1.00 28.82
C HIS A 88 2.83 2.46 29.16
N GLU A 89 3.80 3.08 28.48
CA GLU A 89 4.13 4.49 28.63
C GLU A 89 3.13 5.37 27.88
N ALA A 90 2.47 6.30 28.56
CA ALA A 90 1.39 7.10 27.98
C ALA A 90 1.82 7.92 26.77
N GLU A 91 3.03 8.50 26.82
CA GLU A 91 3.57 9.33 25.74
C GLU A 91 3.87 8.51 24.48
N TYR A 92 4.58 7.39 24.65
CA TYR A 92 4.88 6.49 23.54
C TYR A 92 3.61 5.95 22.89
N ARG A 93 2.66 5.46 23.69
CA ARG A 93 1.37 4.96 23.20
C ARG A 93 0.60 6.02 22.43
N ARG A 94 0.58 7.27 22.91
CA ARG A 94 -0.07 8.40 22.23
C ARG A 94 0.53 8.63 20.84
N MET A 95 1.87 8.71 20.76
CA MET A 95 2.58 8.89 19.49
C MET A 95 2.33 7.73 18.52
N TYR A 96 2.46 6.51 19.01
CA TYR A 96 2.20 5.31 18.19
C TYR A 96 0.76 5.29 17.65
N SER A 97 -0.22 5.51 18.51
CA SER A 97 -1.64 5.53 18.13
C SER A 97 -1.97 6.64 17.12
N ALA A 98 -1.35 7.81 17.26
CA ALA A 98 -1.52 8.91 16.32
C ALA A 98 -0.97 8.56 14.93
N VAL A 99 0.26 8.04 14.85
CA VAL A 99 0.86 7.61 13.58
C VAL A 99 0.08 6.45 12.94
N ALA A 100 -0.34 5.46 13.74
CA ALA A 100 -1.14 4.34 13.27
C ALA A 100 -2.51 4.78 12.74
N GLY A 101 -3.15 5.75 13.40
CA GLY A 101 -4.41 6.36 12.94
C GLY A 101 -4.26 7.10 11.62
N MET A 102 -3.20 7.88 11.46
CA MET A 102 -2.90 8.57 10.19
C MET A 102 -2.66 7.56 9.06
N TYR A 103 -1.91 6.50 9.34
CA TYR A 103 -1.64 5.45 8.37
C TYR A 103 -2.92 4.72 7.94
N ALA A 104 -3.77 4.34 8.89
CA ALA A 104 -5.04 3.68 8.61
C ALA A 104 -5.97 4.57 7.75
N ASN A 105 -6.06 5.86 8.09
CA ASN A 105 -6.88 6.81 7.33
C ASN A 105 -6.35 7.01 5.90
N SER A 106 -5.03 7.12 5.72
CA SER A 106 -4.44 7.25 4.38
C SER A 106 -4.66 6.00 3.53
N THR A 107 -4.54 4.83 4.12
CA THR A 107 -4.78 3.55 3.42
C THR A 107 -6.24 3.39 3.04
N THR A 108 -7.16 3.76 3.92
CA THR A 108 -8.61 3.72 3.64
C THR A 108 -8.98 4.68 2.51
N ALA A 109 -8.41 5.88 2.48
CA ALA A 109 -8.64 6.85 1.41
C ALA A 109 -8.16 6.33 0.05
N ILE A 110 -6.96 5.74 -0.01
CA ILE A 110 -6.42 5.14 -1.24
C ILE A 110 -7.29 3.99 -1.73
N VAL A 111 -7.74 3.11 -0.84
CA VAL A 111 -8.61 1.99 -1.19
C VAL A 111 -9.95 2.48 -1.72
N HIS A 112 -10.55 3.49 -1.10
CA HIS A 112 -11.82 4.07 -1.54
C HIS A 112 -11.71 4.68 -2.95
N ASP A 113 -10.68 5.49 -3.20
CA ASP A 113 -10.42 6.09 -4.51
C ASP A 113 -10.20 5.03 -5.61
N THR A 114 -9.44 3.98 -5.29
CA THR A 114 -9.21 2.85 -6.20
C THR A 114 -10.51 2.10 -6.53
N ILE A 115 -11.35 1.84 -5.53
CA ILE A 115 -12.64 1.15 -5.73
C ILE A 115 -13.57 2.02 -6.59
N GLU A 116 -13.65 3.32 -6.33
CA GLU A 116 -14.47 4.25 -7.09
C GLU A 116 -14.05 4.29 -8.57
N THR A 117 -12.75 4.36 -8.85
CA THR A 117 -12.20 4.30 -10.21
C THR A 117 -12.56 2.99 -10.90
N GLN A 118 -12.38 1.85 -10.23
CA GLN A 118 -12.73 0.54 -10.78
C GLN A 118 -14.23 0.38 -11.04
N CYS A 119 -15.08 0.97 -10.21
CA CYS A 119 -16.53 0.97 -10.44
C CYS A 119 -16.90 1.75 -11.71
N ILE A 120 -16.27 2.90 -11.96
CA ILE A 120 -16.48 3.70 -13.18
C ILE A 120 -16.07 2.90 -14.42
N GLU A 121 -14.87 2.33 -14.42
CA GLU A 121 -14.38 1.48 -15.53
C GLU A 121 -15.32 0.30 -15.82
N LEU A 122 -15.86 -0.33 -14.78
CA LEU A 122 -16.81 -1.43 -14.92
C LEU A 122 -18.11 -1.00 -15.58
N GLU A 123 -18.65 0.17 -15.23
CA GLU A 123 -19.87 0.69 -15.87
C GLU A 123 -19.63 1.07 -17.34
N GLU A 124 -18.47 1.61 -17.67
CA GLU A 124 -18.08 1.89 -19.06
C GLU A 124 -18.00 0.59 -19.89
N LEU A 125 -17.33 -0.45 -19.37
CA LEU A 125 -17.27 -1.76 -20.02
C LEU A 125 -18.64 -2.41 -20.21
N LYS A 126 -19.55 -2.27 -19.24
CA LYS A 126 -20.93 -2.75 -19.38
C LYS A 126 -21.66 -2.05 -20.51
N THR A 127 -21.50 -0.75 -20.65
CA THR A 127 -22.15 0.01 -21.73
C THR A 127 -21.62 -0.40 -23.10
N GLU A 128 -20.31 -0.59 -23.24
CA GLU A 128 -19.70 -1.08 -24.47
C GLU A 128 -20.18 -2.50 -24.82
N PHE A 129 -20.24 -3.39 -23.83
CA PHE A 129 -20.72 -4.76 -24.02
C PHE A 129 -22.16 -4.78 -24.53
N ASN A 130 -23.06 -3.97 -23.93
CA ASN A 130 -24.45 -3.86 -24.37
C ASN A 130 -24.55 -3.32 -25.81
N ALA A 131 -23.71 -2.34 -26.18
CA ALA A 131 -23.66 -1.82 -27.54
C ALA A 131 -23.21 -2.88 -28.56
N LEU A 132 -22.21 -3.69 -28.20
CA LEU A 132 -21.75 -4.82 -29.02
C LEU A 132 -22.81 -5.90 -29.17
N GLN A 133 -23.55 -6.24 -28.11
CA GLN A 133 -24.68 -7.18 -28.18
C GLN A 133 -25.75 -6.71 -29.16
N LEU A 134 -26.07 -5.40 -29.13
CA LEU A 134 -27.05 -4.83 -30.03
C LEU A 134 -26.58 -4.96 -31.49
N LYS A 135 -25.34 -4.59 -31.79
CA LYS A 135 -24.76 -4.75 -33.13
C LYS A 135 -24.74 -6.20 -33.61
N MET A 136 -24.42 -7.15 -32.74
CA MET A 136 -24.47 -8.56 -33.05
C MET A 136 -25.88 -9.03 -33.41
N SER A 137 -26.88 -8.54 -32.68
CA SER A 137 -28.30 -8.86 -32.95
C SER A 137 -28.75 -8.30 -34.31
N GLU A 138 -28.36 -7.08 -34.63
CA GLU A 138 -28.63 -6.46 -35.94
C GLU A 138 -27.98 -7.23 -37.10
N LEU A 139 -26.71 -7.60 -36.92
CA LEU A 139 -25.99 -8.43 -37.92
C LEU A 139 -26.65 -9.78 -38.12
N ALA A 140 -27.09 -10.46 -37.06
CA ALA A 140 -27.81 -11.72 -37.15
C ALA A 140 -29.13 -11.61 -37.93
N VAL A 141 -29.87 -10.52 -37.72
CA VAL A 141 -31.09 -10.23 -38.47
C VAL A 141 -30.78 -9.99 -39.94
N ASN A 142 -29.74 -9.22 -40.25
CA ASN A 142 -29.31 -8.94 -41.64
C ASN A 142 -28.86 -10.19 -42.38
N ILE A 143 -28.10 -11.06 -41.71
CA ILE A 143 -27.68 -12.34 -42.27
C ILE A 143 -28.90 -13.23 -42.61
N LYS A 144 -29.86 -13.33 -41.72
CA LYS A 144 -31.10 -14.08 -41.92
C LYS A 144 -31.88 -13.52 -43.13
N LYS A 145 -31.96 -12.21 -43.25
CA LYS A 145 -32.64 -11.53 -44.36
C LYS A 145 -31.93 -11.82 -45.70
N GLN A 146 -30.61 -11.73 -45.73
CA GLN A 146 -29.82 -12.05 -46.93
C GLN A 146 -29.94 -13.53 -47.31
N ALA A 147 -29.88 -14.44 -46.33
CA ALA A 147 -30.07 -15.87 -46.59
C ALA A 147 -31.46 -16.21 -47.15
N SER A 148 -32.49 -15.46 -46.80
CA SER A 148 -33.84 -15.63 -47.35
C SER A 148 -34.00 -15.15 -48.79
N LEU A 149 -33.10 -14.28 -49.26
CA LEU A 149 -33.11 -13.74 -50.63
C LEU A 149 -32.30 -14.57 -51.63
N LEU A 150 -31.54 -15.56 -51.15
CA LEU A 150 -30.81 -16.47 -52.05
C LEU A 150 -31.80 -17.43 -52.74
N PRO A 151 -31.73 -17.60 -54.09
CA PRO A 151 -32.57 -18.53 -54.80
C PRO A 151 -32.28 -19.94 -54.33
N LYS A 152 -33.33 -20.69 -54.00
CA LYS A 152 -33.22 -22.14 -53.74
C LYS A 152 -32.79 -22.78 -55.03
N SER A 153 -31.50 -23.16 -55.13
CA SER A 153 -31.04 -24.05 -56.23
C SER A 153 -31.67 -25.43 -56.01
N TYR A 154 -32.45 -25.81 -56.96
CA TYR A 154 -32.96 -27.17 -57.08
C TYR A 154 -31.89 -28.07 -57.62
#